data_5029acf0f1aaa655ae3be5d6a48b7f79
#
_entry.id   5029acf0f1aaa655ae3be5d6a48b7f79
#
_cell.length_a   1.000
_cell.length_b   1.000
_cell.length_c   1.000
_cell.angle_alpha   90.00
_cell.angle_beta   90.00
_cell.angle_gamma   90.00
#
_symmetry.space_group_name_H-M   'P 1'
#
loop_
_entity.id
_entity.type
_entity.pdbx_description
1 polymer ?
#
loop_
_entity_poly.entity_id
_entity_poly.type
_entity_poly.pdbx_seq_one_letter_code
_entity_poly.pdbx_strand_id
1 'polypeptide(L)'
;YAPDNTPGNKTLFTKSVARTLLAKIYAEKPLRDYTKVIQYCDEVKADGFDLVDDFSDLFGMNAAGTDAKMRNTKESILEAQFTSGAGNWCTWMFGRDLVNWNNNFTWAKWVTPSRDLISAFKQEGDEVRFKESIVYYDCNWSNYYPSDNYPFMYKCRSANSSIIKYRYADVLLLKAEALIMQDTPDL
;
A
#
# COMPACT_ATOMS: atom_id res chain seq x y z
N TYR A 1 -25.26 3.54 -10.08
CA TYR A 1 -25.04 4.80 -9.34
C TYR A 1 -24.09 4.53 -8.17
N ALA A 2 -22.90 5.10 -8.21
CA ALA A 2 -21.92 4.92 -7.16
C ALA A 2 -22.25 5.87 -5.97
N PRO A 3 -22.21 5.39 -4.73
CA PRO A 3 -22.39 6.23 -3.55
C PRO A 3 -21.24 7.23 -3.40
N ASP A 4 -21.45 8.26 -2.59
CA ASP A 4 -20.38 9.15 -2.15
C ASP A 4 -19.38 8.41 -1.25
N ASN A 5 -18.27 9.07 -0.89
CA ASN A 5 -17.30 8.48 0.04
C ASN A 5 -17.98 7.99 1.32
N THR A 6 -17.63 6.79 1.74
CA THR A 6 -18.19 6.14 2.93
C THR A 6 -17.07 5.99 3.98
N PRO A 7 -16.90 6.96 4.90
CA PRO A 7 -15.77 6.96 5.83
C PRO A 7 -15.63 5.67 6.64
N GLY A 8 -16.75 5.08 7.06
CA GLY A 8 -16.79 3.84 7.86
C GLY A 8 -16.62 2.54 7.08
N ASN A 9 -16.62 2.57 5.74
CA ASN A 9 -16.49 1.36 4.93
C ASN A 9 -15.78 1.63 3.61
N LYS A 10 -14.51 1.27 3.54
CA LYS A 10 -13.65 1.44 2.36
C LYS A 10 -13.62 0.22 1.42
N THR A 11 -14.52 -0.75 1.62
CA THR A 11 -14.66 -1.90 0.72
C THR A 11 -15.62 -1.65 -0.45
N LEU A 12 -16.30 -0.52 -0.47
CA LEU A 12 -17.31 -0.17 -1.46
C LEU A 12 -16.71 0.63 -2.63
N PHE A 13 -17.24 0.39 -3.82
CA PHE A 13 -16.94 1.20 -5.00
C PHE A 13 -17.73 2.51 -4.95
N THR A 14 -17.09 3.56 -4.44
CA THR A 14 -17.65 4.90 -4.29
C THR A 14 -17.30 5.81 -5.47
N LYS A 15 -17.87 7.01 -5.53
CA LYS A 15 -17.46 8.06 -6.49
C LYS A 15 -15.97 8.38 -6.38
N SER A 16 -15.43 8.44 -5.15
CA SER A 16 -14.00 8.68 -4.91
C SER A 16 -13.12 7.58 -5.52
N VAL A 17 -13.53 6.32 -5.44
CA VAL A 17 -12.84 5.20 -6.12
C VAL A 17 -12.86 5.40 -7.63
N ALA A 18 -14.02 5.76 -8.20
CA ALA A 18 -14.14 6.03 -9.64
C ALA A 18 -13.27 7.22 -10.09
N ARG A 19 -13.26 8.31 -9.33
CA ARG A 19 -12.41 9.49 -9.57
C ARG A 19 -10.92 9.13 -9.53
N THR A 20 -10.50 8.37 -8.52
CA THR A 20 -9.12 7.89 -8.41
C THR A 20 -8.72 7.04 -9.62
N LEU A 21 -9.60 6.13 -10.05
CA LEU A 21 -9.36 5.31 -11.25
C LEU A 21 -9.28 6.17 -12.51
N LEU A 22 -10.17 7.17 -12.67
CA LEU A 22 -10.15 8.09 -13.80
C LEU A 22 -8.86 8.92 -13.82
N ALA A 23 -8.40 9.44 -12.68
CA ALA A 23 -7.13 10.14 -12.59
C ALA A 23 -5.97 9.26 -13.09
N LYS A 24 -5.91 7.99 -12.66
CA LYS A 24 -4.89 7.04 -13.12
C LYS A 24 -4.98 6.74 -14.62
N ILE A 25 -6.20 6.57 -15.15
CA ILE A 25 -6.42 6.33 -16.59
C ILE A 25 -5.97 7.54 -17.43
N TYR A 26 -6.29 8.76 -17.01
CA TYR A 26 -5.85 9.97 -17.73
C TYR A 26 -4.35 10.26 -17.60
N ALA A 27 -3.66 9.71 -16.61
CA ALA A 27 -2.21 9.77 -16.49
C ALA A 27 -1.51 8.80 -17.47
N GLU A 28 -2.21 7.75 -17.92
CA GLU A 28 -1.61 6.75 -18.81
C GLU A 28 -1.22 7.31 -20.17
N LYS A 29 -0.11 6.85 -20.70
CA LYS A 29 0.53 7.36 -21.90
C LYS A 29 -0.40 7.54 -23.14
N PRO A 30 -1.37 6.64 -23.41
CA PRO A 30 -2.25 6.81 -24.55
C PRO A 30 -3.22 7.99 -24.45
N LEU A 31 -3.63 8.38 -23.25
CA LEU A 31 -4.59 9.47 -23.02
C LEU A 31 -3.91 10.76 -22.57
N ARG A 32 -3.03 10.67 -21.62
CA ARG A 32 -2.16 11.71 -21.03
C ARG A 32 -2.77 13.12 -21.02
N ASP A 33 -3.85 13.26 -20.24
CA ASP A 33 -4.54 14.53 -20.00
C ASP A 33 -4.32 14.96 -18.54
N TYR A 34 -3.23 15.67 -18.30
CA TYR A 34 -2.86 16.08 -16.94
C TYR A 34 -3.84 17.09 -16.33
N THR A 35 -4.56 17.86 -17.13
CA THR A 35 -5.63 18.73 -16.63
C THR A 35 -6.75 17.91 -15.97
N LYS A 36 -7.16 16.82 -16.59
CA LYS A 36 -8.14 15.89 -15.99
C LYS A 36 -7.57 15.13 -14.80
N VAL A 37 -6.30 14.77 -14.82
CA VAL A 37 -5.64 14.15 -13.66
C VAL A 37 -5.76 15.05 -12.45
N ILE A 38 -5.38 16.32 -12.58
CA ILE A 38 -5.47 17.32 -11.49
C ILE A 38 -6.91 17.49 -11.03
N GLN A 39 -7.85 17.67 -11.97
CA GLN A 39 -9.28 17.81 -11.66
C GLN A 39 -9.77 16.64 -10.78
N TYR A 40 -9.56 15.39 -11.21
CA TYR A 40 -10.03 14.24 -10.44
C TYR A 40 -9.30 14.06 -9.09
N CYS A 41 -8.02 14.39 -9.02
CA CYS A 41 -7.29 14.41 -7.75
C CYS A 41 -7.87 15.44 -6.78
N ASP A 42 -8.24 16.62 -7.25
CA ASP A 42 -8.87 17.67 -6.44
C ASP A 42 -10.28 17.29 -5.99
N GLU A 43 -11.04 16.63 -6.85
CA GLU A 43 -12.35 16.09 -6.47
C GLU A 43 -12.20 15.01 -5.37
N VAL A 44 -11.19 14.13 -5.43
CA VAL A 44 -10.90 13.14 -4.37
C VAL A 44 -10.49 13.85 -3.07
N LYS A 45 -9.66 14.90 -3.16
CA LYS A 45 -9.31 15.72 -1.99
C LYS A 45 -10.55 16.32 -1.33
N ALA A 46 -11.48 16.86 -2.12
CA ALA A 46 -12.72 17.46 -1.64
C ALA A 46 -13.65 16.44 -0.95
N ASP A 47 -13.49 15.14 -1.22
CA ASP A 47 -14.24 14.07 -0.56
C ASP A 47 -13.76 13.81 0.91
N GLY A 48 -12.74 14.53 1.40
CA GLY A 48 -12.34 14.54 2.80
C GLY A 48 -11.33 13.45 3.20
N PHE A 49 -10.55 12.93 2.26
CA PHE A 49 -9.41 12.06 2.57
C PHE A 49 -8.22 12.84 3.11
N ASP A 50 -7.44 12.21 3.97
CA ASP A 50 -6.22 12.77 4.56
C ASP A 50 -5.19 11.68 4.79
N LEU A 51 -3.92 12.05 4.99
CA LEU A 51 -2.87 11.11 5.36
C LEU A 51 -3.04 10.63 6.81
N VAL A 52 -2.68 9.39 7.09
CA VAL A 52 -2.59 8.91 8.47
C VAL A 52 -1.41 9.57 9.18
N ASP A 53 -1.53 9.77 10.48
CA ASP A 53 -0.47 10.33 11.29
C ASP A 53 0.63 9.29 11.60
N ASP A 54 0.22 8.03 11.78
CA ASP A 54 1.12 6.90 11.97
C ASP A 54 1.04 5.95 10.77
N PHE A 55 2.13 5.80 10.03
CA PHE A 55 2.18 4.93 8.85
C PHE A 55 1.86 3.45 9.20
N SER A 56 2.10 3.02 10.44
CA SER A 56 1.74 1.69 10.91
C SER A 56 0.23 1.43 10.93
N ASP A 57 -0.61 2.47 10.93
CA ASP A 57 -2.06 2.34 10.88
C ASP A 57 -2.55 1.72 9.55
N LEU A 58 -1.75 1.85 8.49
CA LEU A 58 -2.06 1.27 7.18
C LEU A 58 -1.75 -0.23 7.10
N PHE A 59 -0.66 -0.67 7.72
CA PHE A 59 -0.11 -2.00 7.48
C PHE A 59 0.18 -2.78 8.76
N GLY A 60 0.08 -2.14 9.93
CA GLY A 60 0.34 -2.75 11.22
C GLY A 60 -0.71 -3.76 11.64
N MET A 61 -0.37 -4.50 12.68
CA MET A 61 -1.27 -5.43 13.37
C MET A 61 -1.64 -4.86 14.74
N ASN A 62 -2.77 -5.33 15.28
CA ASN A 62 -3.12 -5.08 16.68
C ASN A 62 -2.06 -5.69 17.62
N ALA A 63 -2.09 -5.31 18.88
CA ALA A 63 -1.11 -5.76 19.87
C ALA A 63 -1.06 -7.28 20.06
N ALA A 64 -2.15 -7.98 19.76
CA ALA A 64 -2.22 -9.44 19.83
C ALA A 64 -1.69 -10.14 18.56
N GLY A 65 -1.40 -9.39 17.48
CA GLY A 65 -0.99 -9.95 16.18
C GLY A 65 -2.09 -10.75 15.46
N THR A 66 -3.34 -10.56 15.82
CA THR A 66 -4.47 -11.38 15.33
C THR A 66 -5.32 -10.70 14.28
N ASP A 67 -5.21 -9.38 14.15
CA ASP A 67 -5.96 -8.60 13.16
C ASP A 67 -5.18 -7.34 12.75
N ALA A 68 -5.60 -6.68 11.68
CA ALA A 68 -5.05 -5.39 11.26
C ALA A 68 -5.17 -4.36 12.41
N LYS A 69 -4.15 -3.50 12.57
CA LYS A 69 -4.15 -2.43 13.57
C LYS A 69 -5.34 -1.49 13.36
N MET A 70 -5.55 -1.07 12.12
CA MET A 70 -6.68 -0.27 11.70
C MET A 70 -7.22 -0.73 10.35
N ARG A 71 -8.50 -0.46 10.12
CA ARG A 71 -9.20 -0.63 8.85
C ARG A 71 -9.96 0.66 8.55
N ASN A 72 -10.29 0.88 7.28
CA ASN A 72 -11.06 2.06 6.86
C ASN A 72 -10.43 3.39 7.32
N THR A 73 -9.10 3.48 7.26
CA THR A 73 -8.38 4.70 7.67
C THR A 73 -8.81 5.91 6.85
N LYS A 74 -8.53 7.11 7.36
CA LYS A 74 -8.79 8.37 6.61
C LYS A 74 -8.01 8.45 5.30
N GLU A 75 -6.93 7.68 5.16
CA GLU A 75 -6.11 7.62 3.95
C GLU A 75 -6.60 6.58 2.94
N SER A 76 -7.26 5.52 3.39
CA SER A 76 -7.75 4.46 2.52
C SER A 76 -8.93 4.92 1.66
N ILE A 77 -8.82 4.75 0.35
CA ILE A 77 -9.89 5.01 -0.62
C ILE A 77 -10.62 3.72 -0.98
N LEU A 78 -9.87 2.63 -1.18
CA LEU A 78 -10.42 1.30 -1.44
C LEU A 78 -9.54 0.23 -0.78
N GLU A 79 -10.16 -0.62 0.02
CA GLU A 79 -9.54 -1.76 0.68
C GLU A 79 -10.23 -3.08 0.31
N ALA A 80 -9.44 -4.15 0.16
CA ALA A 80 -9.92 -5.52 0.31
C ALA A 80 -9.60 -5.96 1.75
N GLN A 81 -10.63 -6.22 2.54
CA GLN A 81 -10.50 -6.61 3.95
C GLN A 81 -10.63 -8.12 4.10
N PHE A 82 -9.81 -8.69 4.96
CA PHE A 82 -9.72 -10.13 5.20
C PHE A 82 -9.91 -10.45 6.67
N THR A 83 -10.34 -11.66 6.95
CA THR A 83 -10.57 -12.18 8.31
C THR A 83 -9.95 -13.56 8.45
N SER A 84 -9.89 -14.08 9.67
CA SER A 84 -9.37 -15.42 9.95
C SER A 84 -10.10 -16.55 9.20
N GLY A 85 -11.36 -16.34 8.81
CA GLY A 85 -12.14 -17.29 8.04
C GLY A 85 -12.02 -17.13 6.50
N ALA A 86 -11.44 -16.01 6.04
CA ALA A 86 -11.26 -15.67 4.62
C ALA A 86 -9.94 -14.92 4.46
N GLY A 87 -8.86 -15.65 4.63
CA GLY A 87 -7.52 -15.11 4.71
C GLY A 87 -6.97 -14.58 3.39
N ASN A 88 -6.04 -13.66 3.51
CA ASN A 88 -5.35 -13.00 2.42
C ASN A 88 -4.27 -13.89 1.82
N TRP A 89 -4.38 -14.20 0.54
CA TRP A 89 -3.40 -15.00 -0.19
C TRP A 89 -2.06 -14.31 -0.43
N CYS A 90 -1.99 -12.97 -0.36
CA CYS A 90 -0.75 -12.24 -0.59
C CYS A 90 0.34 -12.62 0.43
N THR A 91 -0.04 -12.99 1.65
CA THR A 91 0.91 -13.46 2.66
C THR A 91 1.69 -14.72 2.21
N TRP A 92 1.09 -15.56 1.38
CA TRP A 92 1.75 -16.74 0.82
C TRP A 92 2.83 -16.40 -0.19
N MET A 93 2.66 -15.29 -0.91
CA MET A 93 3.62 -14.83 -1.92
C MET A 93 4.81 -14.11 -1.29
N PHE A 94 4.60 -13.39 -0.19
CA PHE A 94 5.58 -12.46 0.38
C PHE A 94 6.26 -12.98 1.64
N GLY A 95 5.70 -13.92 2.31
CA GLY A 95 6.17 -14.42 3.58
C GLY A 95 4.99 -14.65 4.52
N ARG A 96 4.44 -15.81 4.46
CA ARG A 96 3.26 -16.22 5.22
C ARG A 96 3.42 -15.92 6.71
N ASP A 97 2.45 -15.23 7.26
CA ASP A 97 2.33 -14.97 8.69
C ASP A 97 3.63 -14.50 9.36
N LEU A 98 4.17 -13.40 8.85
CA LEU A 98 5.42 -12.83 9.35
C LEU A 98 5.33 -12.32 10.80
N VAL A 99 4.12 -12.17 11.33
CA VAL A 99 3.88 -11.85 12.75
C VAL A 99 4.21 -13.04 13.65
N ASN A 100 3.90 -14.26 13.18
CA ASN A 100 4.18 -15.51 13.88
C ASN A 100 5.19 -16.34 13.06
N TRP A 101 6.34 -15.74 12.72
CA TRP A 101 7.32 -16.35 11.87
C TRP A 101 7.77 -17.73 12.36
N ASN A 102 7.73 -18.67 11.44
CA ASN A 102 8.23 -20.03 11.64
C ASN A 102 9.08 -20.43 10.42
N ASN A 103 10.37 -20.62 10.63
CA ASN A 103 11.34 -20.93 9.58
C ASN A 103 11.09 -22.28 8.83
N ASN A 104 10.17 -23.11 9.30
CA ASN A 104 9.75 -24.32 8.58
C ASN A 104 8.93 -24.03 7.32
N PHE A 105 8.58 -22.77 7.08
CA PHE A 105 7.75 -22.38 5.97
C PHE A 105 8.56 -22.00 4.73
N THR A 106 8.40 -22.75 3.64
CA THR A 106 9.24 -22.65 2.42
C THR A 106 8.55 -21.98 1.22
N TRP A 107 7.32 -21.54 1.34
CA TRP A 107 6.50 -21.10 0.20
C TRP A 107 6.72 -19.65 -0.24
N ALA A 108 7.25 -18.84 0.59
CA ALA A 108 7.15 -17.40 0.49
C ALA A 108 8.30 -16.70 -0.26
N LYS A 109 8.87 -17.32 -1.27
CA LYS A 109 10.00 -16.74 -2.02
C LYS A 109 9.67 -16.29 -3.44
N TRP A 110 8.40 -16.07 -3.72
CA TRP A 110 7.95 -15.67 -5.07
C TRP A 110 8.21 -14.19 -5.34
N VAL A 111 8.11 -13.37 -4.33
CA VAL A 111 8.39 -11.94 -4.41
C VAL A 111 9.19 -11.53 -3.19
N THR A 112 10.32 -10.89 -3.43
CA THR A 112 11.20 -10.38 -2.38
C THR A 112 11.54 -8.91 -2.68
N PRO A 113 11.78 -8.06 -1.67
CA PRO A 113 12.24 -6.70 -1.89
C PRO A 113 13.51 -6.67 -2.73
N SER A 114 13.58 -5.80 -3.72
CA SER A 114 14.79 -5.63 -4.52
C SER A 114 15.90 -4.95 -3.70
N ARG A 115 17.15 -5.18 -4.09
CA ARG A 115 18.29 -4.47 -3.49
C ARG A 115 18.22 -2.97 -3.74
N ASP A 116 17.70 -2.57 -4.90
CA ASP A 116 17.53 -1.15 -5.25
C ASP A 116 16.49 -0.47 -4.35
N LEU A 117 15.36 -1.13 -4.07
CA LEU A 117 14.37 -0.62 -3.12
C LEU A 117 14.96 -0.45 -1.71
N ILE A 118 15.71 -1.45 -1.23
CA ILE A 118 16.37 -1.39 0.06
C ILE A 118 17.40 -0.25 0.11
N SER A 119 18.17 -0.08 -0.98
CA SER A 119 19.15 1.01 -1.10
C SER A 119 18.46 2.38 -1.13
N ALA A 120 17.36 2.52 -1.85
CA ALA A 120 16.60 3.76 -1.92
C ALA A 120 16.09 4.19 -0.54
N PHE A 121 15.50 3.29 0.25
CA PHE A 121 15.10 3.60 1.62
C PHE A 121 16.26 4.07 2.50
N LYS A 122 17.43 3.44 2.38
CA LYS A 122 18.62 3.80 3.14
C LYS A 122 19.17 5.16 2.71
N GLN A 123 19.19 5.46 1.42
CA GLN A 123 19.65 6.75 0.87
C GLN A 123 18.76 7.91 1.31
N GLU A 124 17.44 7.69 1.30
CA GLU A 124 16.46 8.68 1.75
C GLU A 124 16.40 8.82 3.29
N GLY A 125 16.98 7.89 4.03
CA GLY A 125 16.88 7.87 5.49
C GLY A 125 15.46 7.62 6.02
N ASP A 126 14.61 7.02 5.23
CA ASP A 126 13.21 6.77 5.56
C ASP A 126 13.03 5.49 6.38
N GLU A 127 13.36 5.57 7.64
CA GLU A 127 13.24 4.45 8.56
C GLU A 127 11.78 4.12 8.90
N VAL A 128 10.89 5.11 8.86
CA VAL A 128 9.48 4.95 9.23
C VAL A 128 8.77 4.01 8.25
N ARG A 129 8.86 4.30 6.94
CA ARG A 129 8.25 3.45 5.91
C ARG A 129 9.04 2.15 5.72
N PHE A 130 10.36 2.18 5.92
CA PHE A 130 11.21 1.01 5.78
C PHE A 130 10.79 -0.12 6.72
N LYS A 131 10.71 0.15 8.03
CA LYS A 131 10.34 -0.85 9.05
C LYS A 131 8.93 -1.44 8.86
N GLU A 132 8.02 -0.69 8.27
CA GLU A 132 6.66 -1.16 7.97
C GLU A 132 6.56 -1.89 6.62
N SER A 133 7.57 -1.76 5.77
CA SER A 133 7.58 -2.32 4.42
C SER A 133 8.45 -3.57 4.29
N ILE A 134 9.53 -3.67 5.06
CA ILE A 134 10.54 -4.71 4.95
C ILE A 134 10.94 -5.18 6.36
N VAL A 135 10.99 -6.50 6.54
CA VAL A 135 11.44 -7.15 7.75
C VAL A 135 12.45 -8.24 7.41
N TYR A 136 13.38 -8.51 8.32
CA TYR A 136 14.42 -9.52 8.13
C TYR A 136 14.21 -10.70 9.06
N TYR A 137 14.34 -11.90 8.51
CA TYR A 137 14.31 -13.14 9.27
C TYR A 137 15.39 -14.12 8.79
N ASP A 138 15.80 -15.02 9.65
CA ASP A 138 16.62 -16.16 9.26
C ASP A 138 15.82 -17.11 8.35
N CYS A 139 16.46 -17.61 7.30
CA CYS A 139 15.82 -18.53 6.40
C CYS A 139 16.87 -19.50 5.81
N ASN A 140 16.59 -20.79 5.91
CA ASN A 140 17.52 -21.84 5.52
C ASN A 140 17.46 -22.24 4.03
N TRP A 141 16.65 -21.57 3.23
CA TRP A 141 16.34 -21.96 1.85
C TRP A 141 16.76 -20.94 0.78
N SER A 142 17.31 -19.80 1.16
CA SER A 142 17.68 -18.76 0.20
C SER A 142 19.14 -18.82 -0.20
N ASN A 143 19.39 -18.60 -1.49
CA ASN A 143 20.71 -18.33 -2.05
C ASN A 143 20.82 -16.93 -2.69
N TYR A 144 19.76 -16.13 -2.68
CA TYR A 144 19.70 -14.78 -3.23
C TYR A 144 20.12 -13.71 -2.24
N TYR A 145 19.70 -13.86 -1.00
CA TYR A 145 20.13 -13.09 0.16
C TYR A 145 20.80 -14.01 1.18
N PRO A 146 21.63 -13.46 2.08
CA PRO A 146 22.17 -14.25 3.20
C PRO A 146 21.05 -14.94 3.99
N SER A 147 21.28 -16.17 4.41
CA SER A 147 20.28 -16.98 5.12
C SER A 147 19.91 -16.45 6.50
N ASP A 148 20.82 -15.72 7.13
CA ASP A 148 20.66 -15.09 8.44
C ASP A 148 20.07 -13.68 8.37
N ASN A 149 19.74 -13.18 7.18
CA ASN A 149 19.23 -11.82 7.00
C ASN A 149 18.40 -11.70 5.73
N TYR A 150 17.40 -12.57 5.56
CA TYR A 150 16.53 -12.54 4.39
C TYR A 150 15.45 -11.49 4.52
N PRO A 151 15.31 -10.54 3.54
CA PRO A 151 14.27 -9.51 3.57
C PRO A 151 12.94 -10.05 3.05
N PHE A 152 11.87 -9.80 3.78
CA PHE A 152 10.50 -10.07 3.39
C PHE A 152 9.72 -8.77 3.21
N MET A 153 8.76 -8.75 2.29
CA MET A 153 7.78 -7.67 2.20
C MET A 153 6.83 -7.72 3.40
N TYR A 154 6.82 -6.66 4.20
CA TYR A 154 6.12 -6.66 5.49
C TYR A 154 4.72 -6.04 5.47
N LYS A 155 4.29 -5.43 4.36
CA LYS A 155 2.94 -4.83 4.25
C LYS A 155 1.81 -5.86 4.27
N CYS A 156 2.05 -7.09 3.80
CA CYS A 156 1.10 -8.21 3.88
C CYS A 156 1.59 -9.24 4.91
N ARG A 157 1.73 -8.83 6.17
CA ARG A 157 2.41 -9.60 7.23
C ARG A 157 1.57 -10.68 7.88
N SER A 158 0.27 -10.69 7.63
CA SER A 158 -0.67 -11.66 8.19
C SER A 158 -1.78 -11.97 7.19
N ALA A 159 -2.39 -13.17 7.30
CA ALA A 159 -3.57 -13.54 6.53
C ALA A 159 -4.76 -12.59 6.77
N ASN A 160 -4.76 -11.83 7.84
CA ASN A 160 -5.78 -10.86 8.18
C ASN A 160 -5.44 -9.41 7.74
N SER A 161 -4.25 -9.18 7.16
CA SER A 161 -3.87 -7.87 6.62
C SER A 161 -4.81 -7.45 5.50
N SER A 162 -5.26 -6.20 5.52
CA SER A 162 -5.99 -5.60 4.41
C SER A 162 -5.07 -5.35 3.22
N ILE A 163 -5.61 -5.44 2.00
CA ILE A 163 -4.93 -4.97 0.80
C ILE A 163 -5.54 -3.62 0.42
N ILE A 164 -4.79 -2.55 0.63
CA ILE A 164 -5.19 -1.22 0.23
C ILE A 164 -4.94 -1.08 -1.27
N LYS A 165 -6.00 -0.92 -2.04
CA LYS A 165 -5.95 -0.80 -3.51
C LYS A 165 -5.67 0.63 -3.95
N TYR A 166 -6.34 1.59 -3.32
CA TYR A 166 -6.13 3.01 -3.52
C TYR A 166 -6.04 3.71 -2.17
N ARG A 167 -5.08 4.63 -2.04
CA ARG A 167 -4.92 5.47 -0.86
C ARG A 167 -4.59 6.91 -1.26
N TYR A 168 -4.87 7.85 -0.38
CA TYR A 168 -4.76 9.27 -0.67
C TYR A 168 -3.32 9.72 -1.00
N ALA A 169 -2.31 9.11 -0.40
CA ALA A 169 -0.91 9.38 -0.77
C ALA A 169 -0.62 9.13 -2.26
N ASP A 170 -1.22 8.08 -2.86
CA ASP A 170 -1.08 7.78 -4.29
C ASP A 170 -1.72 8.89 -5.16
N VAL A 171 -2.86 9.43 -4.72
CA VAL A 171 -3.54 10.57 -5.37
C VAL A 171 -2.70 11.84 -5.31
N LEU A 172 -2.07 12.12 -4.17
CA LEU A 172 -1.18 13.28 -4.01
C LEU A 172 0.05 13.18 -4.91
N LEU A 173 0.69 12.02 -4.98
CA LEU A 173 1.83 11.78 -5.85
C LEU A 173 1.46 11.89 -7.34
N LEU A 174 0.30 11.35 -7.71
CA LEU A 174 -0.20 11.44 -9.08
C LEU A 174 -0.50 12.91 -9.48
N LYS A 175 -1.07 13.69 -8.54
CA LYS A 175 -1.28 15.13 -8.76
C LYS A 175 0.04 15.88 -8.91
N ALA A 176 1.03 15.59 -8.05
CA ALA A 176 2.34 16.21 -8.13
C ALA A 176 3.02 15.92 -9.48
N GLU A 177 2.96 14.67 -9.95
CA GLU A 177 3.45 14.31 -11.29
C GLU A 177 2.75 15.13 -12.37
N ALA A 178 1.41 15.22 -12.33
CA ALA A 178 0.64 15.96 -13.32
C ALA A 178 0.98 17.45 -13.33
N LEU A 179 1.19 18.07 -12.17
CA LEU A 179 1.59 19.48 -12.04
C LEU A 179 2.98 19.73 -12.64
N ILE A 180 3.95 18.85 -12.37
CA ILE A 180 5.32 18.96 -12.92
C ILE A 180 5.34 18.78 -14.45
N MET A 181 4.46 17.93 -14.96
CA MET A 181 4.43 17.57 -16.39
C MET A 181 3.58 18.52 -17.25
N GLN A 182 2.98 19.56 -16.67
CA GLN A 182 2.34 20.62 -17.43
C GLN A 182 3.36 21.55 -18.07
N ASP A 183 3.02 22.18 -19.19
CA ASP A 183 3.88 23.15 -19.90
C ASP A 183 4.21 24.39 -19.05
N THR A 184 3.34 24.71 -18.09
CA THR A 184 3.53 25.77 -17.09
C THR A 184 3.22 25.19 -15.71
N PRO A 185 4.20 24.53 -15.07
CA PRO A 185 3.97 23.92 -13.78
C PRO A 185 3.68 24.98 -12.71
N ASP A 186 2.54 24.83 -12.00
CA ASP A 186 2.19 25.56 -10.80
C ASP A 186 2.64 24.72 -9.59
N LEU A 187 3.77 25.11 -9.01
CA LEU A 187 4.45 24.39 -7.90
C LEU A 187 4.16 25.03 -6.56
#